data_55e0aa37b11db540dbda84b25b798998
#
_entry.id   55e0aa37b11db540dbda84b25b798998
#
_cell.length_a   1.000
_cell.length_b   1.000
_cell.length_c   1.000
_cell.angle_alpha   90.00
_cell.angle_beta   90.00
_cell.angle_gamma   90.00
#
_symmetry.space_group_name_H-M   'P 1'
#
loop_
_entity.id
_entity.type
_entity.pdbx_description
1 polymer ?
#
loop_
_entity_poly.entity_id
_entity_poly.type
_entity_poly.pdbx_seq_one_letter_code
_entity_poly.pdbx_strand_id
1 'polypeptide(L)'
;MEKRNVYFLTEQKINTLLELHQTGRYVEAEKLSLSITKNFPKHQLAWKVLALALKQNGKISESLIAIQKSVQLEPRDSNAHYNLGVILQELRRLDEAEVCFRQTIKLKPDYTEAHNNLGFILQELRRLDEAENSYRKLIELKPNNAEAHNNLGVTLKELGRFEESEACYRKAISLKPNYVEAHRNLAITLVDMGRLEEAMSNYTKVIELKPHLPQSLQDLAGLLTSYVPHEGFSNPVVKVNEEIKKNYLKEKTIGIISDNKIIKLFNQSTSVIKKYNLKIETQSCQAFRQNSINLNCERHMKVFNEFNIIPKFCFGCYKVQVEPTTILELIKLLIVLDQIKLIKNNIRKCMVEMRPEISGFYKGLIYCSNLEEAYQIANYIEILVKENIGSKMNIIVKRGCSEYPIAFPDYKEINSSESKLMKYNEKWKLIEEDYDLLNPLKSKRIITPTLTGLNLQDILIIRNWIDYAKGIGDPSVHLLKQNTIFSQKIYNKAKTRLGKYKER
;
A
#
# COMPACT_ATOMS: atom_id res chain seq x y z
N MET A 1 12.61 -68.43 -14.34
CA MET A 1 13.48 -67.58 -15.19
C MET A 1 12.74 -66.30 -15.47
N GLU A 2 12.88 -65.29 -14.61
CA GLU A 2 12.36 -63.95 -14.86
C GLU A 2 13.25 -63.25 -15.89
N LYS A 3 12.68 -62.90 -17.00
CA LYS A 3 13.31 -62.04 -18.02
C LYS A 3 13.56 -60.69 -17.40
N ARG A 4 14.78 -60.37 -16.94
CA ARG A 4 15.19 -59.00 -16.68
C ARG A 4 15.12 -58.23 -17.99
N ASN A 5 14.02 -57.50 -18.20
CA ASN A 5 13.96 -56.48 -19.24
C ASN A 5 15.02 -55.41 -18.89
N VAL A 6 16.14 -55.48 -19.58
CA VAL A 6 17.18 -54.44 -19.51
C VAL A 6 16.63 -53.24 -20.29
N TYR A 7 16.02 -52.30 -19.58
CA TYR A 7 15.60 -51.02 -20.19
C TYR A 7 16.86 -50.22 -20.51
N PHE A 8 17.15 -49.99 -21.76
CA PHE A 8 18.15 -49.05 -22.22
C PHE A 8 17.53 -47.68 -22.35
N LEU A 9 18.13 -46.67 -21.68
CA LEU A 9 17.80 -45.26 -21.91
C LEU A 9 18.42 -44.87 -23.25
N THR A 10 17.63 -44.75 -24.28
CA THR A 10 18.07 -44.32 -25.61
C THR A 10 18.18 -42.78 -25.68
N GLU A 11 19.22 -42.28 -26.38
CA GLU A 11 19.38 -40.84 -26.65
C GLU A 11 18.10 -40.23 -27.26
N GLN A 12 17.42 -41.01 -28.10
CA GLN A 12 16.15 -40.60 -28.69
C GLN A 12 15.06 -40.26 -27.62
N LYS A 13 14.95 -41.05 -26.52
CA LYS A 13 13.98 -40.76 -25.46
C LYS A 13 14.32 -39.45 -24.70
N ILE A 14 15.59 -39.17 -24.54
CA ILE A 14 16.03 -37.93 -23.92
C ILE A 14 15.74 -36.73 -24.82
N ASN A 15 16.04 -36.86 -26.12
CA ASN A 15 15.74 -35.81 -27.11
C ASN A 15 14.23 -35.55 -27.20
N THR A 16 13.39 -36.59 -27.23
CA THR A 16 11.93 -36.47 -27.15
C THR A 16 11.49 -35.77 -25.87
N LEU A 17 12.08 -36.07 -24.70
CA LEU A 17 11.76 -35.45 -23.45
C LEU A 17 12.06 -33.92 -23.47
N LEU A 18 13.21 -33.54 -24.01
CA LEU A 18 13.60 -32.14 -24.15
C LEU A 18 12.69 -31.39 -25.15
N GLU A 19 12.35 -32.04 -26.27
CA GLU A 19 11.42 -31.50 -27.27
C GLU A 19 10.04 -31.25 -26.67
N LEU A 20 9.47 -32.21 -25.93
CA LEU A 20 8.18 -32.05 -25.25
C LEU A 20 8.19 -30.87 -24.26
N HIS A 21 9.26 -30.70 -23.54
CA HIS A 21 9.44 -29.56 -22.62
C HIS A 21 9.55 -28.24 -23.40
N GLN A 22 10.37 -28.17 -24.44
CA GLN A 22 10.58 -26.96 -25.25
C GLN A 22 9.30 -26.54 -26.03
N THR A 23 8.49 -27.50 -26.46
CA THR A 23 7.24 -27.24 -27.15
C THR A 23 6.02 -27.00 -26.24
N GLY A 24 6.24 -26.94 -24.91
CA GLY A 24 5.19 -26.66 -23.93
C GLY A 24 4.23 -27.83 -23.65
N ARG A 25 4.54 -29.04 -24.13
CA ARG A 25 3.73 -30.25 -23.93
C ARG A 25 3.99 -30.86 -22.55
N TYR A 26 3.74 -30.09 -21.51
CA TYR A 26 4.18 -30.38 -20.12
C TYR A 26 3.54 -31.64 -19.53
N VAL A 27 2.29 -31.96 -19.90
CA VAL A 27 1.62 -33.21 -19.45
C VAL A 27 2.31 -34.46 -20.01
N GLU A 28 2.76 -34.42 -21.25
CA GLU A 28 3.48 -35.52 -21.87
C GLU A 28 4.93 -35.60 -21.38
N ALA A 29 5.57 -34.43 -21.18
CA ALA A 29 6.89 -34.34 -20.57
C ALA A 29 6.89 -34.92 -19.14
N GLU A 30 5.88 -34.66 -18.34
CA GLU A 30 5.70 -35.26 -17.02
C GLU A 30 5.59 -36.79 -17.10
N LYS A 31 4.73 -37.32 -17.95
CA LYS A 31 4.55 -38.78 -18.10
C LYS A 31 5.84 -39.48 -18.54
N LEU A 32 6.54 -38.90 -19.52
CA LEU A 32 7.79 -39.46 -20.02
C LEU A 32 8.91 -39.36 -18.95
N SER A 33 9.06 -38.23 -18.30
CA SER A 33 10.07 -38.07 -17.24
C SER A 33 9.81 -38.96 -16.03
N LEU A 34 8.54 -39.17 -15.61
CA LEU A 34 8.16 -40.14 -14.58
C LEU A 34 8.58 -41.57 -14.96
N SER A 35 8.33 -41.95 -16.20
CA SER A 35 8.77 -43.27 -16.70
C SER A 35 10.28 -43.40 -16.69
N ILE A 36 11.01 -42.37 -17.10
CA ILE A 36 12.48 -42.38 -17.10
C ILE A 36 13.02 -42.41 -15.66
N THR A 37 12.54 -41.55 -14.76
CA THR A 37 13.04 -41.50 -13.37
C THR A 37 12.74 -42.77 -12.58
N LYS A 38 11.65 -43.46 -12.89
CA LYS A 38 11.32 -44.76 -12.31
C LYS A 38 12.34 -45.87 -12.74
N ASN A 39 12.70 -45.89 -14.03
CA ASN A 39 13.62 -46.89 -14.56
C ASN A 39 15.11 -46.54 -14.40
N PHE A 40 15.41 -45.24 -14.37
CA PHE A 40 16.77 -44.67 -14.27
C PHE A 40 16.80 -43.59 -13.18
N PRO A 41 16.72 -43.97 -11.88
CA PRO A 41 16.59 -43.02 -10.77
C PRO A 41 17.82 -42.12 -10.56
N LYS A 42 18.95 -42.45 -11.18
CA LYS A 42 20.19 -41.64 -11.13
C LYS A 42 20.32 -40.68 -12.32
N HIS A 43 19.31 -40.59 -13.22
CA HIS A 43 19.37 -39.72 -14.39
C HIS A 43 18.92 -38.31 -14.03
N GLN A 44 19.87 -37.43 -13.71
CA GLN A 44 19.67 -36.07 -13.19
C GLN A 44 18.75 -35.21 -14.09
N LEU A 45 19.03 -35.18 -15.40
CA LEU A 45 18.30 -34.37 -16.34
C LEU A 45 16.78 -34.75 -16.39
N ALA A 46 16.46 -36.04 -16.26
CA ALA A 46 15.05 -36.46 -16.22
C ALA A 46 14.33 -35.93 -14.95
N TRP A 47 14.99 -35.92 -13.81
CA TRP A 47 14.45 -35.30 -12.60
C TRP A 47 14.28 -33.79 -12.73
N LYS A 48 15.22 -33.09 -13.38
CA LYS A 48 15.15 -31.68 -13.65
C LYS A 48 13.96 -31.34 -14.55
N VAL A 49 13.77 -32.04 -15.66
CA VAL A 49 12.64 -31.84 -16.59
C VAL A 49 11.33 -32.23 -15.93
N LEU A 50 11.30 -33.31 -15.12
CA LEU A 50 10.11 -33.67 -14.34
C LEU A 50 9.67 -32.53 -13.43
N ALA A 51 10.61 -31.95 -12.70
CA ALA A 51 10.32 -30.81 -11.81
C ALA A 51 9.70 -29.64 -12.58
N LEU A 52 10.28 -29.25 -13.72
CA LEU A 52 9.79 -28.16 -14.52
C LEU A 52 8.39 -28.45 -15.12
N ALA A 53 8.16 -29.68 -15.59
CA ALA A 53 6.87 -30.10 -16.10
C ALA A 53 5.80 -30.11 -15.00
N LEU A 54 6.10 -30.65 -13.82
CA LEU A 54 5.20 -30.62 -12.66
C LEU A 54 4.84 -29.19 -12.23
N LYS A 55 5.84 -28.29 -12.22
CA LYS A 55 5.63 -26.88 -11.92
C LYS A 55 4.62 -26.26 -12.89
N GLN A 56 4.80 -26.44 -14.20
CA GLN A 56 3.91 -25.89 -15.23
C GLN A 56 2.49 -26.50 -15.17
N ASN A 57 2.37 -27.73 -14.71
CA ASN A 57 1.09 -28.41 -14.46
C ASN A 57 0.44 -28.04 -13.11
N GLY A 58 1.02 -27.08 -12.35
CA GLY A 58 0.50 -26.61 -11.05
C GLY A 58 0.80 -27.53 -9.87
N LYS A 59 1.60 -28.60 -10.04
CA LYS A 59 1.95 -29.57 -9.01
C LYS A 59 3.24 -29.15 -8.27
N ILE A 60 3.20 -27.98 -7.62
CA ILE A 60 4.39 -27.31 -7.08
C ILE A 60 5.09 -28.14 -5.99
N SER A 61 4.33 -28.82 -5.11
CA SER A 61 4.89 -29.65 -4.04
C SER A 61 5.65 -30.87 -4.58
N GLU A 62 5.12 -31.50 -5.60
CA GLU A 62 5.77 -32.63 -6.29
C GLU A 62 7.00 -32.16 -7.08
N SER A 63 6.91 -30.99 -7.71
CA SER A 63 8.02 -30.32 -8.39
C SER A 63 9.20 -30.09 -7.46
N LEU A 64 8.95 -29.66 -6.21
CA LEU A 64 9.99 -29.48 -5.20
C LEU A 64 10.77 -30.78 -4.93
N ILE A 65 10.08 -31.89 -4.76
CA ILE A 65 10.72 -33.20 -4.52
C ILE A 65 11.60 -33.61 -5.70
N ALA A 66 11.08 -33.41 -6.91
CA ALA A 66 11.81 -33.77 -8.14
C ALA A 66 13.06 -32.91 -8.33
N ILE A 67 13.00 -31.59 -8.11
CA ILE A 67 14.15 -30.72 -8.29
C ILE A 67 15.21 -30.93 -7.18
N GLN A 68 14.79 -31.20 -5.94
CA GLN A 68 15.70 -31.57 -4.86
C GLN A 68 16.51 -32.85 -5.21
N LYS A 69 15.83 -33.83 -5.83
CA LYS A 69 16.51 -35.04 -6.32
C LYS A 69 17.50 -34.74 -7.45
N SER A 70 17.16 -33.82 -8.34
CA SER A 70 18.07 -33.36 -9.40
C SER A 70 19.33 -32.71 -8.81
N VAL A 71 19.17 -31.79 -7.85
CA VAL A 71 20.32 -31.14 -7.14
C VAL A 71 21.15 -32.13 -6.36
N GLN A 72 20.52 -33.13 -5.73
CA GLN A 72 21.24 -34.17 -5.01
C GLN A 72 22.13 -35.02 -5.93
N LEU A 73 21.65 -35.29 -7.16
CA LEU A 73 22.37 -36.10 -8.15
C LEU A 73 23.52 -35.32 -8.81
N GLU A 74 23.35 -34.01 -9.02
CA GLU A 74 24.36 -33.15 -9.62
C GLU A 74 24.46 -31.81 -8.85
N PRO A 75 25.21 -31.77 -7.74
CA PRO A 75 25.28 -30.55 -6.90
C PRO A 75 25.98 -29.36 -7.56
N ARG A 76 26.65 -29.56 -8.70
CA ARG A 76 27.31 -28.49 -9.48
C ARG A 76 26.47 -27.95 -10.63
N ASP A 77 25.25 -28.44 -10.82
CA ASP A 77 24.35 -27.90 -11.84
C ASP A 77 23.73 -26.58 -11.35
N SER A 78 24.24 -25.45 -11.83
CA SER A 78 23.72 -24.11 -11.51
C SER A 78 22.25 -23.94 -11.93
N ASN A 79 21.82 -24.57 -13.04
CA ASN A 79 20.42 -24.50 -13.49
C ASN A 79 19.47 -25.27 -12.54
N ALA A 80 19.93 -26.39 -11.97
CA ALA A 80 19.13 -27.14 -11.00
C ALA A 80 18.94 -26.31 -9.71
N HIS A 81 19.99 -25.66 -9.19
CA HIS A 81 19.88 -24.76 -8.05
C HIS A 81 18.99 -23.55 -8.35
N TYR A 82 19.11 -22.94 -9.54
CA TYR A 82 18.25 -21.85 -9.95
C TYR A 82 16.77 -22.28 -9.95
N ASN A 83 16.44 -23.41 -10.57
CA ASN A 83 15.09 -23.93 -10.63
C ASN A 83 14.54 -24.28 -9.23
N LEU A 84 15.36 -24.83 -8.35
CA LEU A 84 15.00 -25.07 -6.95
C LEU A 84 14.65 -23.73 -6.26
N GLY A 85 15.48 -22.71 -6.43
CA GLY A 85 15.23 -21.38 -5.90
C GLY A 85 13.90 -20.78 -6.38
N VAL A 86 13.57 -20.91 -7.68
CA VAL A 86 12.31 -20.45 -8.26
C VAL A 86 11.10 -21.19 -7.66
N ILE A 87 11.19 -22.52 -7.50
CA ILE A 87 10.11 -23.32 -6.91
C ILE A 87 9.90 -22.95 -5.42
N LEU A 88 10.98 -22.75 -4.66
CA LEU A 88 10.94 -22.33 -3.27
C LEU A 88 10.34 -20.92 -3.13
N GLN A 89 10.67 -20.00 -4.03
CA GLN A 89 10.08 -18.66 -4.10
C GLN A 89 8.56 -18.72 -4.29
N GLU A 90 8.07 -19.57 -5.19
CA GLU A 90 6.61 -19.76 -5.40
C GLU A 90 5.92 -20.33 -4.16
N LEU A 91 6.62 -21.17 -3.40
CA LEU A 91 6.17 -21.71 -2.10
C LEU A 91 6.33 -20.73 -0.95
N ARG A 92 6.81 -19.50 -1.18
CA ARG A 92 7.09 -18.48 -0.16
C ARG A 92 8.14 -18.90 0.87
N ARG A 93 8.99 -19.87 0.54
CA ARG A 93 10.15 -20.30 1.34
C ARG A 93 11.38 -19.45 0.99
N LEU A 94 11.31 -18.16 1.35
CA LEU A 94 12.22 -17.13 0.83
C LEU A 94 13.66 -17.32 1.25
N ASP A 95 13.92 -17.70 2.52
CA ASP A 95 15.28 -17.93 3.01
C ASP A 95 15.98 -19.09 2.27
N GLU A 96 15.25 -20.18 1.98
CA GLU A 96 15.78 -21.30 1.23
C GLU A 96 15.99 -20.97 -0.25
N ALA A 97 15.10 -20.16 -0.82
CA ALA A 97 15.25 -19.65 -2.19
C ALA A 97 16.53 -18.78 -2.32
N GLU A 98 16.79 -17.92 -1.34
CA GLU A 98 18.03 -17.13 -1.27
C GLU A 98 19.27 -18.01 -1.34
N VAL A 99 19.33 -19.06 -0.49
CA VAL A 99 20.46 -20.01 -0.49
C VAL A 99 20.68 -20.61 -1.87
N CYS A 100 19.61 -21.00 -2.55
CA CYS A 100 19.67 -21.59 -3.89
C CYS A 100 20.18 -20.59 -4.94
N PHE A 101 19.70 -19.34 -4.93
CA PHE A 101 20.17 -18.32 -5.87
C PHE A 101 21.64 -17.95 -5.60
N ARG A 102 22.06 -17.83 -4.34
CA ARG A 102 23.48 -17.62 -3.99
C ARG A 102 24.36 -18.77 -4.47
N GLN A 103 23.90 -20.02 -4.33
CA GLN A 103 24.63 -21.18 -4.84
C GLN A 103 24.70 -21.17 -6.38
N THR A 104 23.61 -20.77 -7.05
CA THR A 104 23.60 -20.58 -8.51
C THR A 104 24.68 -19.59 -8.94
N ILE A 105 24.74 -18.43 -8.29
CA ILE A 105 25.72 -17.36 -8.58
C ILE A 105 27.15 -17.82 -8.26
N LYS A 106 27.35 -18.59 -7.18
CA LYS A 106 28.63 -19.15 -6.85
C LYS A 106 29.13 -20.11 -7.94
N LEU A 107 28.24 -20.92 -8.51
CA LEU A 107 28.57 -21.87 -9.57
C LEU A 107 28.73 -21.19 -10.93
N LYS A 108 27.94 -20.16 -11.18
CA LYS A 108 27.92 -19.39 -12.42
C LYS A 108 27.73 -17.90 -12.12
N PRO A 109 28.82 -17.11 -11.93
CA PRO A 109 28.75 -15.70 -11.52
C PRO A 109 28.01 -14.76 -12.49
N ASP A 110 27.93 -15.11 -13.76
CA ASP A 110 27.25 -14.36 -14.82
C ASP A 110 25.77 -14.78 -15.03
N TYR A 111 25.20 -15.52 -14.10
CA TYR A 111 23.80 -15.97 -14.18
C TYR A 111 22.84 -14.80 -13.86
N THR A 112 22.50 -14.04 -14.87
CA THR A 112 21.73 -12.77 -14.76
C THR A 112 20.37 -12.96 -14.09
N GLU A 113 19.63 -14.03 -14.41
CA GLU A 113 18.33 -14.33 -13.84
C GLU A 113 18.43 -14.64 -12.33
N ALA A 114 19.54 -15.27 -11.88
CA ALA A 114 19.76 -15.52 -10.47
C ALA A 114 20.05 -14.23 -9.69
N HIS A 115 20.79 -13.28 -10.26
CA HIS A 115 20.99 -11.95 -9.67
C HIS A 115 19.67 -11.19 -9.55
N ASN A 116 18.79 -11.24 -10.59
CA ASN A 116 17.48 -10.60 -10.54
C ASN A 116 16.61 -11.19 -9.42
N ASN A 117 16.51 -12.52 -9.37
CA ASN A 117 15.66 -13.18 -8.38
C ASN A 117 16.22 -13.05 -6.96
N LEU A 118 17.54 -13.07 -6.79
CA LEU A 118 18.17 -12.80 -5.50
C LEU A 118 17.84 -11.37 -5.03
N GLY A 119 17.98 -10.38 -5.92
CA GLY A 119 17.58 -9.00 -5.61
C GLY A 119 16.13 -8.89 -5.15
N PHE A 120 15.22 -9.56 -5.84
CA PHE A 120 13.79 -9.59 -5.48
C PHE A 120 13.57 -10.26 -4.10
N ILE A 121 14.17 -11.42 -3.83
CA ILE A 121 14.05 -12.11 -2.54
C ILE A 121 14.58 -11.23 -1.40
N LEU A 122 15.72 -10.58 -1.60
CA LEU A 122 16.33 -9.70 -0.61
C LEU A 122 15.45 -8.45 -0.33
N GLN A 123 14.76 -7.92 -1.34
CA GLN A 123 13.75 -6.85 -1.13
C GLN A 123 12.57 -7.35 -0.26
N GLU A 124 12.03 -8.54 -0.56
CA GLU A 124 10.96 -9.15 0.25
C GLU A 124 11.41 -9.38 1.70
N LEU A 125 12.66 -9.79 1.91
CA LEU A 125 13.29 -9.98 3.23
C LEU A 125 13.74 -8.66 3.89
N ARG A 126 13.51 -7.49 3.25
CA ARG A 126 13.91 -6.16 3.74
C ARG A 126 15.43 -5.94 3.85
N ARG A 127 16.23 -6.75 3.19
CA ARG A 127 17.69 -6.63 3.11
C ARG A 127 18.08 -5.79 1.89
N LEU A 128 17.71 -4.50 1.93
CA LEU A 128 17.71 -3.60 0.77
C LEU A 128 19.12 -3.31 0.23
N ASP A 129 20.14 -3.21 1.10
CA ASP A 129 21.52 -2.94 0.67
C ASP A 129 22.09 -4.12 -0.13
N GLU A 130 21.75 -5.36 0.25
CA GLU A 130 22.15 -6.55 -0.51
C GLU A 130 21.35 -6.71 -1.81
N ALA A 131 20.06 -6.31 -1.80
CA ALA A 131 19.25 -6.27 -3.01
C ALA A 131 19.84 -5.28 -4.04
N GLU A 132 20.26 -4.10 -3.59
CA GLU A 132 20.95 -3.11 -4.43
C GLU A 132 22.18 -3.73 -5.10
N ASN A 133 23.05 -4.40 -4.31
CA ASN A 133 24.25 -5.05 -4.85
C ASN A 133 23.92 -6.10 -5.92
N SER A 134 22.86 -6.88 -5.72
CA SER A 134 22.42 -7.89 -6.68
C SER A 134 21.93 -7.27 -8.00
N TYR A 135 21.14 -6.19 -7.91
CA TYR A 135 20.67 -5.48 -9.12
C TYR A 135 21.78 -4.70 -9.83
N ARG A 136 22.73 -4.10 -9.09
CA ARG A 136 23.90 -3.46 -9.69
C ARG A 136 24.74 -4.48 -10.46
N LYS A 137 24.92 -5.68 -9.89
CA LYS A 137 25.64 -6.75 -10.59
C LYS A 137 24.92 -7.22 -11.85
N LEU A 138 23.58 -7.33 -11.78
CA LEU A 138 22.76 -7.62 -12.96
C LEU A 138 22.93 -6.54 -14.07
N ILE A 139 22.97 -5.25 -13.69
CA ILE A 139 23.15 -4.14 -14.63
C ILE A 139 24.58 -4.15 -15.23
N GLU A 140 25.61 -4.49 -14.45
CA GLU A 140 26.96 -4.69 -14.98
C GLU A 140 27.00 -5.77 -16.07
N LEU A 141 26.29 -6.89 -15.84
CA LEU A 141 26.23 -8.00 -16.80
C LEU A 141 25.32 -7.69 -18.00
N LYS A 142 24.24 -6.95 -17.80
CA LYS A 142 23.25 -6.59 -18.83
C LYS A 142 22.85 -5.11 -18.70
N PRO A 143 23.68 -4.15 -19.21
CA PRO A 143 23.44 -2.71 -19.03
C PRO A 143 22.13 -2.18 -19.63
N ASN A 144 21.61 -2.86 -20.64
CA ASN A 144 20.38 -2.47 -21.34
C ASN A 144 19.14 -3.20 -20.83
N ASN A 145 19.18 -3.74 -19.61
CA ASN A 145 18.03 -4.38 -18.99
C ASN A 145 17.15 -3.34 -18.28
N ALA A 146 16.07 -2.91 -18.93
CA ALA A 146 15.13 -1.92 -18.37
C ALA A 146 14.49 -2.36 -17.05
N GLU A 147 14.22 -3.67 -16.89
CA GLU A 147 13.64 -4.24 -15.66
C GLU A 147 14.63 -4.12 -14.49
N ALA A 148 15.90 -4.44 -14.71
CA ALA A 148 16.94 -4.31 -13.69
C ALA A 148 17.09 -2.87 -13.18
N HIS A 149 17.07 -1.89 -14.09
CA HIS A 149 17.08 -0.47 -13.72
C HIS A 149 15.83 -0.08 -12.94
N ASN A 150 14.65 -0.56 -13.34
CA ASN A 150 13.42 -0.30 -12.59
C ASN A 150 13.48 -0.90 -11.17
N ASN A 151 13.92 -2.14 -11.04
CA ASN A 151 14.00 -2.84 -9.75
C ASN A 151 15.04 -2.22 -8.82
N LEU A 152 16.19 -1.80 -9.35
CA LEU A 152 17.16 -0.98 -8.60
C LEU A 152 16.54 0.34 -8.15
N GLY A 153 15.77 1.01 -9.01
CA GLY A 153 15.05 2.23 -8.65
C GLY A 153 14.07 2.02 -7.49
N VAL A 154 13.33 0.90 -7.48
CA VAL A 154 12.44 0.54 -6.36
C VAL A 154 13.24 0.35 -5.07
N THR A 155 14.35 -0.40 -5.12
CA THR A 155 15.23 -0.61 -3.96
C THR A 155 15.77 0.70 -3.41
N LEU A 156 16.30 1.56 -4.27
CA LEU A 156 16.85 2.87 -3.89
C LEU A 156 15.77 3.80 -3.29
N LYS A 157 14.56 3.77 -3.83
CA LYS A 157 13.42 4.49 -3.25
C LYS A 157 13.09 4.01 -1.84
N GLU A 158 13.07 2.70 -1.61
CA GLU A 158 12.84 2.12 -0.27
C GLU A 158 14.00 2.45 0.69
N LEU A 159 15.22 2.62 0.16
CA LEU A 159 16.38 3.15 0.88
C LEU A 159 16.30 4.67 1.11
N GLY A 160 15.30 5.36 0.53
CA GLY A 160 15.13 6.81 0.63
C GLY A 160 16.11 7.61 -0.24
N ARG A 161 16.82 6.98 -1.16
CA ARG A 161 17.76 7.59 -2.10
C ARG A 161 17.01 7.99 -3.37
N PHE A 162 16.18 9.04 -3.25
CA PHE A 162 15.20 9.40 -4.29
C PHE A 162 15.81 9.86 -5.59
N GLU A 163 16.89 10.63 -5.56
CA GLU A 163 17.58 11.14 -6.75
C GLU A 163 18.19 10.01 -7.59
N GLU A 164 18.81 9.03 -6.92
CA GLU A 164 19.37 7.86 -7.61
C GLU A 164 18.25 6.93 -8.12
N SER A 165 17.17 6.80 -7.36
CA SER A 165 15.97 6.07 -7.79
C SER A 165 15.38 6.68 -9.06
N GLU A 166 15.24 8.02 -9.11
CA GLU A 166 14.79 8.76 -10.30
C GLU A 166 15.68 8.45 -11.51
N ALA A 167 17.00 8.55 -11.34
CA ALA A 167 17.94 8.26 -12.41
C ALA A 167 17.77 6.84 -12.98
N CYS A 168 17.56 5.86 -12.11
CA CYS A 168 17.30 4.48 -12.50
C CYS A 168 16.00 4.34 -13.31
N TYR A 169 14.89 4.95 -12.86
CA TYR A 169 13.63 4.90 -13.60
C TYR A 169 13.72 5.62 -14.96
N ARG A 170 14.38 6.78 -15.02
CA ARG A 170 14.61 7.49 -16.29
C ARG A 170 15.44 6.64 -17.25
N LYS A 171 16.44 5.90 -16.74
CA LYS A 171 17.20 4.95 -17.57
C LYS A 171 16.33 3.79 -18.04
N ALA A 172 15.49 3.21 -17.19
CA ALA A 172 14.53 2.17 -17.57
C ALA A 172 13.58 2.65 -18.68
N ILE A 173 13.05 3.88 -18.56
CA ILE A 173 12.17 4.50 -19.55
C ILE A 173 12.93 4.78 -20.87
N SER A 174 14.18 5.24 -20.82
CA SER A 174 14.98 5.46 -22.03
C SER A 174 15.23 4.17 -22.81
N LEU A 175 15.36 3.04 -22.11
CA LEU A 175 15.53 1.71 -22.72
C LEU A 175 14.18 1.13 -23.23
N LYS A 176 13.09 1.44 -22.54
CA LYS A 176 11.74 0.97 -22.86
C LYS A 176 10.72 2.10 -22.67
N PRO A 177 10.47 2.97 -23.68
CA PRO A 177 9.62 4.16 -23.54
C PRO A 177 8.18 3.89 -23.10
N ASN A 178 7.65 2.71 -23.35
CA ASN A 178 6.30 2.31 -22.96
C ASN A 178 6.30 1.44 -21.67
N TYR A 179 7.30 1.60 -20.79
CA TYR A 179 7.41 0.84 -19.56
C TYR A 179 6.51 1.47 -18.47
N VAL A 180 5.28 0.99 -18.40
CA VAL A 180 4.20 1.52 -17.53
C VAL A 180 4.63 1.56 -16.07
N GLU A 181 5.24 0.49 -15.57
CA GLU A 181 5.68 0.35 -14.18
C GLU A 181 6.76 1.38 -13.84
N ALA A 182 7.73 1.62 -14.74
CA ALA A 182 8.78 2.61 -14.53
C ALA A 182 8.23 4.05 -14.51
N HIS A 183 7.32 4.40 -15.43
CA HIS A 183 6.62 5.69 -15.40
C HIS A 183 5.84 5.89 -14.11
N ARG A 184 5.11 4.87 -13.65
CA ARG A 184 4.36 4.94 -12.40
C ARG A 184 5.28 5.10 -11.19
N ASN A 185 6.36 4.32 -11.11
CA ASN A 185 7.32 4.37 -10.02
C ASN A 185 8.04 5.71 -9.98
N LEU A 186 8.42 6.25 -11.14
CA LEU A 186 8.99 7.59 -11.27
C LEU A 186 8.01 8.66 -10.75
N ALA A 187 6.74 8.59 -11.16
CA ALA A 187 5.72 9.54 -10.71
C ALA A 187 5.57 9.54 -9.18
N ILE A 188 5.51 8.36 -8.55
CA ILE A 188 5.42 8.22 -7.10
C ILE A 188 6.67 8.83 -6.42
N THR A 189 7.86 8.57 -6.96
CA THR A 189 9.12 9.13 -6.42
C THR A 189 9.16 10.65 -6.54
N LEU A 190 8.70 11.20 -7.67
CA LEU A 190 8.60 12.64 -7.88
C LEU A 190 7.61 13.31 -6.92
N VAL A 191 6.49 12.63 -6.59
CA VAL A 191 5.58 13.10 -5.51
C VAL A 191 6.31 13.14 -4.17
N ASP A 192 7.06 12.11 -3.82
CA ASP A 192 7.85 12.06 -2.59
C ASP A 192 8.93 13.18 -2.55
N MET A 193 9.40 13.63 -3.71
CA MET A 193 10.34 14.75 -3.89
C MET A 193 9.65 16.13 -4.00
N GLY A 194 8.33 16.20 -3.99
CA GLY A 194 7.55 17.44 -4.17
C GLY A 194 7.51 17.99 -5.60
N ARG A 195 7.99 17.24 -6.60
CA ARG A 195 8.00 17.62 -8.03
C ARG A 195 6.69 17.19 -8.70
N LEU A 196 5.60 17.84 -8.30
CA LEU A 196 4.23 17.40 -8.61
C LEU A 196 3.86 17.51 -10.09
N GLU A 197 4.39 18.50 -10.80
CA GLU A 197 4.14 18.69 -12.23
C GLU A 197 4.74 17.55 -13.09
N GLU A 198 5.98 17.17 -12.79
CA GLU A 198 6.63 16.04 -13.47
C GLU A 198 5.96 14.72 -13.11
N ALA A 199 5.51 14.56 -11.86
CA ALA A 199 4.71 13.41 -11.45
C ALA A 199 3.42 13.33 -12.25
N MET A 200 2.72 14.47 -12.45
CA MET A 200 1.51 14.58 -13.26
C MET A 200 1.74 14.11 -14.69
N SER A 201 2.85 14.55 -15.32
CA SER A 201 3.22 14.14 -16.68
C SER A 201 3.40 12.63 -16.79
N ASN A 202 4.09 12.01 -15.83
CA ASN A 202 4.33 10.57 -15.82
C ASN A 202 3.03 9.77 -15.54
N TYR A 203 2.15 10.21 -14.62
CA TYR A 203 0.85 9.56 -14.43
C TYR A 203 -0.04 9.68 -15.67
N THR A 204 -0.03 10.82 -16.35
CA THR A 204 -0.74 10.99 -17.62
C THR A 204 -0.24 9.99 -18.65
N LYS A 205 1.08 9.81 -18.76
CA LYS A 205 1.69 8.80 -19.66
C LYS A 205 1.25 7.37 -19.30
N VAL A 206 1.19 7.02 -18.03
CA VAL A 206 0.67 5.71 -17.59
C VAL A 206 -0.77 5.50 -18.04
N ILE A 207 -1.63 6.52 -17.89
CA ILE A 207 -3.04 6.44 -18.29
C ILE A 207 -3.18 6.36 -19.82
N GLU A 208 -2.34 7.05 -20.59
CA GLU A 208 -2.30 6.89 -22.06
C GLU A 208 -1.94 5.46 -22.48
N LEU A 209 -0.94 4.86 -21.81
CA LEU A 209 -0.48 3.50 -22.11
C LEU A 209 -1.45 2.40 -21.63
N LYS A 210 -2.05 2.60 -20.46
CA LYS A 210 -3.01 1.70 -19.80
C LYS A 210 -4.18 2.45 -19.16
N PRO A 211 -5.20 2.85 -19.93
CA PRO A 211 -6.29 3.72 -19.47
C PRO A 211 -7.14 3.18 -18.29
N HIS A 212 -7.15 1.86 -18.12
CA HIS A 212 -7.98 1.20 -17.11
C HIS A 212 -7.18 0.59 -15.96
N LEU A 213 -5.94 1.01 -15.76
CA LEU A 213 -5.14 0.55 -14.62
C LEU A 213 -5.62 1.23 -13.33
N PRO A 214 -6.38 0.53 -12.44
CA PRO A 214 -7.07 1.16 -11.30
C PRO A 214 -6.11 1.90 -10.36
N GLN A 215 -4.92 1.33 -10.15
CA GLN A 215 -3.94 1.89 -9.25
C GLN A 215 -3.41 3.25 -9.73
N SER A 216 -3.17 3.40 -11.02
CA SER A 216 -2.66 4.67 -11.59
C SER A 216 -3.72 5.77 -11.60
N LEU A 217 -4.99 5.39 -11.82
CA LEU A 217 -6.09 6.32 -11.70
C LEU A 217 -6.23 6.83 -10.26
N GLN A 218 -6.07 5.93 -9.28
CA GLN A 218 -6.09 6.25 -7.85
C GLN A 218 -4.91 7.14 -7.44
N ASP A 219 -3.70 6.82 -7.90
CA ASP A 219 -2.49 7.60 -7.62
C ASP A 219 -2.63 9.03 -8.15
N LEU A 220 -3.18 9.18 -9.37
CA LEU A 220 -3.46 10.49 -9.95
C LEU A 220 -4.56 11.25 -9.17
N ALA A 221 -5.64 10.59 -8.79
CA ALA A 221 -6.67 11.22 -7.95
C ALA A 221 -6.09 11.68 -6.61
N GLY A 222 -5.17 10.92 -6.03
CA GLY A 222 -4.41 11.30 -4.84
C GLY A 222 -3.55 12.56 -5.06
N LEU A 223 -2.81 12.65 -6.16
CA LEU A 223 -2.01 13.82 -6.52
C LEU A 223 -2.88 15.08 -6.63
N LEU A 224 -4.06 15.00 -7.24
CA LEU A 224 -5.00 16.11 -7.41
C LEU A 224 -5.58 16.64 -6.09
N THR A 225 -5.32 16.00 -4.96
CA THR A 225 -5.66 16.56 -3.64
C THR A 225 -4.77 17.73 -3.24
N SER A 226 -3.55 17.79 -3.76
CA SER A 226 -2.51 18.78 -3.40
C SER A 226 -1.93 19.55 -4.60
N TYR A 227 -2.35 19.21 -5.81
CA TYR A 227 -1.84 19.81 -7.03
C TYR A 227 -2.98 20.26 -7.98
N VAL A 228 -2.82 21.45 -8.58
CA VAL A 228 -3.69 21.96 -9.63
C VAL A 228 -2.94 21.84 -10.96
N PRO A 229 -3.42 21.01 -11.89
CA PRO A 229 -2.77 20.86 -13.19
C PRO A 229 -2.83 22.14 -14.02
N HIS A 230 -1.83 22.38 -14.88
CA HIS A 230 -1.87 23.41 -15.90
C HIS A 230 -2.91 23.07 -16.99
N GLU A 231 -3.34 24.06 -17.77
CA GLU A 231 -4.38 23.94 -18.81
C GLU A 231 -4.07 22.87 -19.88
N GLY A 232 -2.82 22.43 -20.05
CA GLY A 232 -2.42 21.40 -21.02
C GLY A 232 -2.74 19.94 -20.60
N PHE A 233 -3.05 19.68 -19.32
CA PHE A 233 -3.34 18.34 -18.86
C PHE A 233 -4.85 18.00 -18.97
N SER A 234 -5.20 17.26 -20.01
CA SER A 234 -6.61 16.92 -20.30
C SER A 234 -6.83 15.40 -20.36
N ASN A 235 -6.83 14.74 -19.20
CA ASN A 235 -7.27 13.35 -19.10
C ASN A 235 -8.60 13.22 -18.34
N PRO A 236 -9.31 12.07 -18.41
CA PRO A 236 -10.60 11.88 -17.75
C PRO A 236 -10.58 12.13 -16.25
N VAL A 237 -9.51 11.78 -15.54
CA VAL A 237 -9.38 11.95 -14.08
C VAL A 237 -9.34 13.44 -13.72
N VAL A 238 -8.55 14.22 -14.46
CA VAL A 238 -8.45 15.67 -14.28
C VAL A 238 -9.80 16.34 -14.54
N LYS A 239 -10.45 16.02 -15.66
CA LYS A 239 -11.78 16.58 -16.02
C LYS A 239 -12.84 16.28 -14.95
N VAL A 240 -12.88 15.06 -14.46
CA VAL A 240 -13.80 14.67 -13.37
C VAL A 240 -13.50 15.46 -12.11
N ASN A 241 -12.23 15.59 -11.73
CA ASN A 241 -11.84 16.34 -10.55
C ASN A 241 -12.22 17.84 -10.64
N GLU A 242 -11.98 18.46 -11.78
CA GLU A 242 -12.35 19.86 -12.04
C GLU A 242 -13.86 20.07 -11.99
N GLU A 243 -14.65 19.19 -12.62
CA GLU A 243 -16.11 19.27 -12.63
C GLU A 243 -16.69 19.09 -11.22
N ILE A 244 -16.12 18.19 -10.40
CA ILE A 244 -16.48 18.02 -8.99
C ILE A 244 -16.17 19.30 -8.19
N LYS A 245 -14.97 19.86 -8.31
CA LYS A 245 -14.58 21.11 -7.65
C LYS A 245 -15.49 22.27 -8.04
N LYS A 246 -15.81 22.40 -9.32
CA LYS A 246 -16.72 23.43 -9.83
C LYS A 246 -18.12 23.30 -9.23
N ASN A 247 -18.66 22.08 -9.12
CA ASN A 247 -19.96 21.82 -8.51
C ASN A 247 -19.95 22.16 -7.01
N TYR A 248 -18.88 21.79 -6.31
CA TYR A 248 -18.73 22.14 -4.90
C TYR A 248 -18.71 23.66 -4.65
N LEU A 249 -17.96 24.40 -5.45
CA LEU A 249 -17.89 25.87 -5.33
C LEU A 249 -19.23 26.56 -5.58
N LYS A 250 -20.04 26.06 -6.51
CA LYS A 250 -21.39 26.58 -6.77
C LYS A 250 -22.35 26.39 -5.59
N GLU A 251 -22.18 25.33 -4.82
CA GLU A 251 -23.01 24.98 -3.67
C GLU A 251 -22.43 25.53 -2.34
N LYS A 252 -21.37 26.32 -2.38
CA LYS A 252 -20.78 26.93 -1.17
C LYS A 252 -21.76 27.95 -0.58
N THR A 253 -22.24 27.68 0.64
CA THR A 253 -23.19 28.57 1.35
C THR A 253 -22.64 28.92 2.72
N ILE A 254 -23.07 30.07 3.23
CA ILE A 254 -22.88 30.50 4.60
C ILE A 254 -24.05 29.94 5.42
N GLY A 255 -23.78 29.40 6.60
CA GLY A 255 -24.79 28.85 7.52
C GLY A 255 -24.96 27.35 7.47
N ILE A 256 -26.08 26.85 8.03
CA ILE A 256 -26.33 25.41 8.26
C ILE A 256 -26.30 24.62 6.95
N ILE A 257 -25.45 23.59 6.94
CA ILE A 257 -25.33 22.62 5.85
C ILE A 257 -26.48 21.60 5.95
N SER A 258 -27.50 21.74 5.08
CA SER A 258 -28.64 20.82 5.08
C SER A 258 -28.27 19.45 4.50
N ASP A 259 -29.01 18.40 4.91
CA ASP A 259 -28.86 17.04 4.36
C ASP A 259 -29.10 17.01 2.84
N ASN A 260 -30.12 17.75 2.37
CA ASN A 260 -30.43 17.83 0.94
C ASN A 260 -29.27 18.38 0.12
N LYS A 261 -28.49 19.30 0.68
CA LYS A 261 -27.29 19.83 0.02
C LYS A 261 -26.21 18.77 -0.12
N ILE A 262 -25.97 17.98 0.94
CA ILE A 262 -25.01 16.88 0.91
C ILE A 262 -25.44 15.83 -0.11
N ILE A 263 -26.71 15.44 -0.11
CA ILE A 263 -27.28 14.47 -1.05
C ILE A 263 -27.12 14.95 -2.50
N LYS A 264 -27.47 16.22 -2.77
CA LYS A 264 -27.32 16.83 -4.10
C LYS A 264 -25.87 16.81 -4.56
N LEU A 265 -24.95 17.28 -3.72
CA LEU A 265 -23.52 17.34 -4.02
C LEU A 265 -22.94 15.95 -4.32
N PHE A 266 -23.28 14.95 -3.51
CA PHE A 266 -22.82 13.59 -3.71
C PHE A 266 -23.39 12.97 -5.01
N ASN A 267 -24.68 13.15 -5.28
CA ASN A 267 -25.33 12.64 -6.49
C ASN A 267 -24.76 13.30 -7.76
N GLN A 268 -24.54 14.61 -7.76
CA GLN A 268 -23.87 15.33 -8.84
C GLN A 268 -22.46 14.79 -9.08
N SER A 269 -21.65 14.65 -8.02
CA SER A 269 -20.29 14.13 -8.13
C SER A 269 -20.24 12.68 -8.64
N THR A 270 -21.19 11.84 -8.22
CA THR A 270 -21.32 10.47 -8.70
C THR A 270 -21.73 10.42 -10.17
N SER A 271 -22.63 11.32 -10.61
CA SER A 271 -23.04 11.45 -12.01
C SER A 271 -21.87 11.88 -12.91
N VAL A 272 -21.00 12.78 -12.43
CA VAL A 272 -19.79 13.20 -13.15
C VAL A 272 -18.87 12.00 -13.36
N ILE A 273 -18.60 11.20 -12.31
CA ILE A 273 -17.75 10.00 -12.43
C ILE A 273 -18.33 8.99 -13.44
N LYS A 274 -19.67 8.79 -13.43
CA LYS A 274 -20.35 7.91 -14.39
C LYS A 274 -20.28 8.44 -15.83
N LYS A 275 -20.47 9.74 -16.03
CA LYS A 275 -20.41 10.42 -17.34
C LYS A 275 -19.09 10.12 -18.07
N TYR A 276 -17.99 10.11 -17.33
CA TYR A 276 -16.67 9.82 -17.89
C TYR A 276 -16.30 8.33 -17.89
N ASN A 277 -17.23 7.42 -17.52
CA ASN A 277 -17.00 5.98 -17.39
C ASN A 277 -15.73 5.62 -16.60
N LEU A 278 -15.45 6.39 -15.55
CA LEU A 278 -14.24 6.27 -14.78
C LEU A 278 -14.38 5.13 -13.77
N LYS A 279 -13.73 4.00 -14.04
CA LYS A 279 -13.63 2.84 -13.13
C LYS A 279 -12.48 3.06 -12.15
N ILE A 280 -12.76 3.77 -11.07
CA ILE A 280 -11.78 4.14 -10.04
C ILE A 280 -12.35 3.84 -8.66
N GLU A 281 -11.49 3.28 -7.80
CA GLU A 281 -11.79 2.96 -6.41
C GLU A 281 -10.64 3.44 -5.52
N THR A 282 -10.87 3.55 -4.22
CA THR A 282 -9.82 3.78 -3.22
C THR A 282 -9.97 2.79 -2.07
N GLN A 283 -8.86 2.43 -1.42
CA GLN A 283 -8.88 1.67 -0.17
C GLN A 283 -8.92 2.62 1.05
N SER A 284 -8.73 3.91 0.85
CA SER A 284 -8.71 4.88 1.93
C SER A 284 -10.10 5.09 2.54
N CYS A 285 -10.12 5.20 3.87
CA CYS A 285 -11.29 5.57 4.67
C CYS A 285 -11.03 6.83 5.49
N GLN A 286 -9.96 7.57 5.17
CA GLN A 286 -9.53 8.78 5.87
C GLN A 286 -9.36 9.93 4.88
N ALA A 287 -10.11 11.02 5.07
CA ALA A 287 -9.97 12.26 4.32
C ALA A 287 -9.19 13.28 5.15
N PHE A 288 -8.02 13.67 4.68
CA PHE A 288 -7.14 14.63 5.35
C PHE A 288 -7.33 16.05 4.82
N ARG A 289 -7.07 17.04 5.70
CA ARG A 289 -6.96 18.45 5.39
C ARG A 289 -5.72 19.04 6.06
N GLN A 290 -5.07 20.00 5.36
CA GLN A 290 -3.86 20.67 5.84
C GLN A 290 -2.77 19.69 6.30
N ASN A 291 -2.56 18.63 5.54
CA ASN A 291 -1.55 17.62 5.83
C ASN A 291 -0.17 18.11 5.38
N SER A 292 0.37 19.14 6.06
CA SER A 292 1.66 19.79 5.71
C SER A 292 2.86 19.28 6.52
N ILE A 293 2.62 18.43 7.51
CA ILE A 293 3.66 17.91 8.40
C ILE A 293 3.56 16.39 8.45
N ASN A 294 4.68 15.71 8.29
CA ASN A 294 4.74 14.27 8.54
C ASN A 294 4.76 14.03 10.07
N LEU A 295 3.65 13.55 10.59
CA LEU A 295 3.55 13.15 12.00
C LEU A 295 4.33 11.88 12.33
N ASN A 296 4.88 11.20 11.31
CA ASN A 296 5.64 9.95 11.43
C ASN A 296 4.93 8.86 12.28
N CYS A 297 3.59 8.86 12.22
CA CYS A 297 2.77 7.96 13.05
C CYS A 297 3.06 6.47 12.79
N GLU A 298 3.48 6.10 11.58
CA GLU A 298 3.85 4.72 11.26
C GLU A 298 5.09 4.28 12.06
N ARG A 299 6.14 5.09 12.08
CA ARG A 299 7.34 4.84 12.90
C ARG A 299 6.97 4.75 14.38
N HIS A 300 6.17 5.68 14.87
CA HIS A 300 5.78 5.71 16.28
C HIS A 300 4.97 4.47 16.68
N MET A 301 4.10 3.98 15.80
CA MET A 301 3.35 2.75 16.05
C MET A 301 4.22 1.49 15.97
N LYS A 302 5.24 1.46 15.10
CA LYS A 302 6.22 0.36 15.07
C LYS A 302 6.99 0.29 16.39
N VAL A 303 7.52 1.41 16.88
CA VAL A 303 8.21 1.47 18.16
C VAL A 303 7.29 1.02 19.31
N PHE A 304 6.04 1.48 19.34
CA PHE A 304 5.07 1.05 20.33
C PHE A 304 4.81 -0.46 20.29
N ASN A 305 4.57 -1.00 19.10
CA ASN A 305 4.22 -2.42 18.96
C ASN A 305 5.41 -3.36 19.28
N GLU A 306 6.64 -2.92 18.99
CA GLU A 306 7.83 -3.72 19.19
C GLU A 306 8.34 -3.68 20.63
N PHE A 307 8.35 -2.50 21.25
CA PHE A 307 8.96 -2.27 22.56
C PHE A 307 7.97 -1.99 23.69
N ASN A 308 6.67 -1.89 23.36
CA ASN A 308 5.62 -1.51 24.30
C ASN A 308 5.95 -0.22 25.08
N ILE A 309 6.37 0.82 24.38
CA ILE A 309 6.67 2.16 24.91
C ILE A 309 5.89 3.23 24.14
N ILE A 310 5.58 4.35 24.80
CA ILE A 310 4.96 5.50 24.12
C ILE A 310 6.06 6.44 23.61
N PRO A 311 6.20 6.65 22.29
CA PRO A 311 7.18 7.58 21.74
C PRO A 311 7.02 9.00 22.31
N LYS A 312 8.14 9.71 22.50
CA LYS A 312 8.16 11.05 23.11
C LYS A 312 7.26 12.04 22.38
N PHE A 313 7.31 12.03 21.06
CA PHE A 313 6.42 12.86 20.23
C PHE A 313 4.94 12.57 20.52
N CYS A 314 4.56 11.29 20.57
CA CYS A 314 3.17 10.88 20.81
C CYS A 314 2.73 11.18 22.24
N PHE A 315 3.68 11.19 23.19
CA PHE A 315 3.41 11.55 24.57
C PHE A 315 2.98 13.02 24.72
N GLY A 316 3.50 13.91 23.87
CA GLY A 316 3.12 15.33 23.78
C GLY A 316 2.02 15.64 22.75
N CYS A 317 1.52 14.63 22.03
CA CYS A 317 0.49 14.82 21.00
C CYS A 317 -0.90 14.89 21.61
N TYR A 318 -1.64 15.97 21.35
CA TYR A 318 -3.04 16.13 21.73
C TYR A 318 -3.94 16.18 20.50
N LYS A 319 -5.20 15.82 20.68
CA LYS A 319 -6.19 15.80 19.60
C LYS A 319 -7.53 16.28 20.09
N VAL A 320 -8.17 17.12 19.29
CA VAL A 320 -9.60 17.35 19.41
C VAL A 320 -10.29 16.27 18.57
N GLN A 321 -11.11 15.45 19.21
CA GLN A 321 -11.94 14.44 18.58
C GLN A 321 -13.39 14.88 18.57
N VAL A 322 -13.98 14.95 17.39
CA VAL A 322 -15.40 15.20 17.15
C VAL A 322 -16.05 13.89 16.76
N GLU A 323 -17.19 13.54 17.35
CA GLU A 323 -17.87 12.26 17.16
C GLU A 323 -19.22 12.43 16.47
N PRO A 324 -19.28 12.46 15.13
CA PRO A 324 -20.54 12.37 14.39
C PRO A 324 -21.29 11.09 14.71
N THR A 325 -22.60 11.13 14.74
CA THR A 325 -23.48 9.98 14.99
C THR A 325 -23.95 9.31 13.70
N THR A 326 -23.95 10.07 12.59
CA THR A 326 -24.41 9.61 11.27
C THR A 326 -23.39 9.89 10.19
N ILE A 327 -23.52 9.19 9.06
CA ILE A 327 -22.69 9.45 7.87
C ILE A 327 -22.89 10.85 7.31
N LEU A 328 -24.10 11.40 7.34
CA LEU A 328 -24.36 12.75 6.88
C LEU A 328 -23.66 13.79 7.75
N GLU A 329 -23.65 13.61 9.06
CA GLU A 329 -22.88 14.46 9.97
C GLU A 329 -21.37 14.36 9.73
N LEU A 330 -20.82 13.16 9.43
CA LEU A 330 -19.41 13.01 9.09
C LEU A 330 -19.05 13.79 7.81
N ILE A 331 -19.90 13.74 6.78
CA ILE A 331 -19.67 14.48 5.53
C ILE A 331 -19.76 15.99 5.77
N LYS A 332 -20.74 16.45 6.55
CA LYS A 332 -20.85 17.87 6.94
C LYS A 332 -19.62 18.32 7.70
N LEU A 333 -19.14 17.50 8.65
CA LEU A 333 -17.92 17.78 9.42
C LEU A 333 -16.70 17.88 8.51
N LEU A 334 -16.55 17.02 7.50
CA LEU A 334 -15.49 17.15 6.52
C LEU A 334 -15.50 18.51 5.81
N ILE A 335 -16.68 18.99 5.42
CA ILE A 335 -16.84 20.30 4.77
C ILE A 335 -16.49 21.43 5.73
N VAL A 336 -16.91 21.36 6.99
CA VAL A 336 -16.54 22.35 8.02
C VAL A 336 -15.02 22.35 8.23
N LEU A 337 -14.42 21.16 8.42
CA LEU A 337 -12.96 21.04 8.62
C LEU A 337 -12.16 21.47 7.39
N ASP A 338 -12.73 21.40 6.19
CA ASP A 338 -12.12 21.91 4.95
C ASP A 338 -12.03 23.45 4.93
N GLN A 339 -13.02 24.13 5.47
CA GLN A 339 -13.18 25.58 5.34
C GLN A 339 -12.55 26.37 6.50
N ILE A 340 -12.36 25.76 7.67
CA ILE A 340 -11.84 26.47 8.84
C ILE A 340 -10.39 26.89 8.64
N LYS A 341 -10.06 28.07 9.20
CA LYS A 341 -8.69 28.55 9.30
C LYS A 341 -8.26 28.46 10.78
N LEU A 342 -7.25 27.64 11.03
CA LEU A 342 -6.60 27.53 12.34
C LEU A 342 -5.27 28.25 12.31
N ILE A 343 -4.87 28.86 13.43
CA ILE A 343 -3.66 29.71 13.53
C ILE A 343 -2.40 28.96 13.07
N LYS A 344 -2.24 27.71 13.50
CA LYS A 344 -1.10 26.86 13.12
C LYS A 344 -1.37 25.94 11.94
N ASN A 345 -2.50 26.13 11.27
CA ASN A 345 -2.89 25.29 10.13
C ASN A 345 -2.89 23.77 10.42
N ASN A 346 -3.40 23.43 11.61
CA ASN A 346 -3.36 22.07 12.17
C ASN A 346 -3.86 21.01 11.21
N ILE A 347 -3.15 19.88 11.18
CA ILE A 347 -3.59 18.69 10.45
C ILE A 347 -4.93 18.23 11.01
N ARG A 348 -5.86 17.94 10.13
CA ARG A 348 -7.19 17.46 10.47
C ARG A 348 -7.66 16.39 9.52
N LYS A 349 -8.49 15.47 10.00
CA LYS A 349 -9.06 14.41 9.18
C LYS A 349 -10.43 13.97 9.65
N CYS A 350 -11.23 13.49 8.71
CA CYS A 350 -12.45 12.73 8.97
C CYS A 350 -12.25 11.27 8.58
N MET A 351 -12.85 10.34 9.33
CA MET A 351 -12.69 8.91 9.08
C MET A 351 -13.83 8.08 9.67
N VAL A 352 -14.00 6.88 9.13
CA VAL A 352 -14.73 5.81 9.80
C VAL A 352 -13.75 4.98 10.63
N GLU A 353 -14.17 4.55 11.82
CA GLU A 353 -13.35 3.72 12.69
C GLU A 353 -13.53 2.24 12.33
N MET A 354 -12.45 1.58 11.99
CA MET A 354 -12.48 0.18 11.54
C MET A 354 -12.15 -0.82 12.66
N ARG A 355 -11.55 -0.36 13.75
CA ARG A 355 -11.08 -1.20 14.86
C ARG A 355 -12.22 -1.49 15.83
N PRO A 356 -12.51 -2.75 16.11
CA PRO A 356 -13.62 -3.11 16.98
C PRO A 356 -13.40 -2.71 18.45
N GLU A 357 -12.15 -2.59 18.90
CA GLU A 357 -11.75 -2.20 20.26
C GLU A 357 -11.91 -0.70 20.54
N ILE A 358 -12.05 0.13 19.51
CA ILE A 358 -12.16 1.57 19.66
C ILE A 358 -13.62 2.03 19.56
N SER A 359 -14.08 2.82 20.52
CA SER A 359 -15.44 3.37 20.55
C SER A 359 -15.71 4.37 19.42
N GLY A 360 -17.00 4.52 19.06
CA GLY A 360 -17.49 5.45 18.05
C GLY A 360 -17.25 4.97 16.61
N PHE A 361 -18.22 5.15 15.72
CA PHE A 361 -18.14 4.69 14.34
C PHE A 361 -17.51 5.75 13.42
N TYR A 362 -17.74 7.02 13.72
CA TYR A 362 -17.32 8.17 12.91
C TYR A 362 -16.46 9.11 13.75
N LYS A 363 -15.42 9.67 13.15
CA LYS A 363 -14.51 10.59 13.86
C LYS A 363 -14.02 11.71 12.96
N GLY A 364 -14.05 12.93 13.52
CA GLY A 364 -13.20 14.04 13.10
C GLY A 364 -12.05 14.20 14.08
N LEU A 365 -10.83 14.40 13.60
CA LEU A 365 -9.64 14.55 14.43
C LEU A 365 -8.86 15.81 14.01
N ILE A 366 -8.46 16.63 14.97
CA ILE A 366 -7.58 17.78 14.77
C ILE A 366 -6.37 17.59 15.67
N TYR A 367 -5.18 17.68 15.12
CA TYR A 367 -3.92 17.45 15.84
C TYR A 367 -3.40 18.76 16.43
N CYS A 368 -3.05 18.74 17.71
CA CYS A 368 -2.62 19.90 18.48
C CYS A 368 -1.25 19.66 19.08
N SER A 369 -0.47 20.72 19.23
CA SER A 369 0.90 20.66 19.77
C SER A 369 0.97 20.63 21.30
N ASN A 370 -0.11 21.05 21.97
CA ASN A 370 -0.23 21.05 23.43
C ASN A 370 -1.70 21.03 23.86
N LEU A 371 -1.92 20.90 25.17
CA LEU A 371 -3.24 20.76 25.78
C LEU A 371 -4.07 22.05 25.70
N GLU A 372 -3.44 23.21 25.91
CA GLU A 372 -4.11 24.51 25.86
C GLU A 372 -4.66 24.80 24.47
N GLU A 373 -3.85 24.59 23.42
CA GLU A 373 -4.28 24.70 22.03
C GLU A 373 -5.46 23.75 21.73
N ALA A 374 -5.42 22.54 22.29
CA ALA A 374 -6.49 21.56 22.07
C ALA A 374 -7.81 22.03 22.67
N TYR A 375 -7.81 22.64 23.86
CA TYR A 375 -9.03 23.21 24.45
C TYR A 375 -9.53 24.43 23.68
N GLN A 376 -8.65 25.34 23.26
CA GLN A 376 -9.02 26.50 22.45
C GLN A 376 -9.70 26.03 21.13
N ILE A 377 -9.09 25.06 20.47
CA ILE A 377 -9.67 24.50 19.23
C ILE A 377 -10.97 23.74 19.50
N ALA A 378 -11.09 23.01 20.61
CA ALA A 378 -12.33 22.30 20.96
C ALA A 378 -13.51 23.26 21.11
N ASN A 379 -13.32 24.35 21.86
CA ASN A 379 -14.33 25.39 22.05
C ASN A 379 -14.71 26.05 20.70
N TYR A 380 -13.73 26.35 19.86
CA TYR A 380 -13.98 26.91 18.54
C TYR A 380 -14.77 25.96 17.64
N ILE A 381 -14.43 24.67 17.63
CA ILE A 381 -15.12 23.65 16.84
C ILE A 381 -16.55 23.44 17.34
N GLU A 382 -16.80 23.52 18.64
CA GLU A 382 -18.15 23.41 19.21
C GLU A 382 -19.09 24.50 18.63
N ILE A 383 -18.62 25.73 18.56
CA ILE A 383 -19.36 26.85 17.96
C ILE A 383 -19.63 26.56 16.48
N LEU A 384 -18.60 26.17 15.73
CA LEU A 384 -18.74 25.91 14.29
C LEU A 384 -19.66 24.73 13.96
N VAL A 385 -19.61 23.66 14.76
CA VAL A 385 -20.51 22.51 14.61
C VAL A 385 -21.96 22.95 14.82
N LYS A 386 -22.23 23.75 15.86
CA LYS A 386 -23.56 24.28 16.15
C LYS A 386 -24.07 25.19 15.01
N GLU A 387 -23.22 26.10 14.51
CA GLU A 387 -23.60 27.08 13.48
C GLU A 387 -23.74 26.45 12.09
N ASN A 388 -22.94 25.46 11.75
CA ASN A 388 -22.89 24.92 10.38
C ASN A 388 -23.55 23.55 10.22
N ILE A 389 -23.66 22.74 11.29
CA ILE A 389 -24.27 21.41 11.23
C ILE A 389 -25.60 21.36 11.94
N GLY A 390 -25.78 22.18 12.99
CA GLY A 390 -27.03 22.29 13.75
C GLY A 390 -27.28 21.11 14.69
N SER A 391 -26.33 20.18 14.85
CA SER A 391 -26.40 19.03 15.76
C SER A 391 -25.45 19.20 16.94
N LYS A 392 -25.77 18.52 18.04
CA LYS A 392 -24.87 18.42 19.20
C LYS A 392 -23.97 17.19 19.04
N MET A 393 -22.75 17.40 18.61
CA MET A 393 -21.74 16.33 18.54
C MET A 393 -20.93 16.29 19.84
N ASN A 394 -20.50 15.10 20.25
CA ASN A 394 -19.55 14.96 21.33
C ASN A 394 -18.17 15.43 20.88
N ILE A 395 -17.57 16.38 21.62
CA ILE A 395 -16.25 16.93 21.34
C ILE A 395 -15.38 16.71 22.56
N ILE A 396 -14.32 15.95 22.39
CA ILE A 396 -13.40 15.60 23.48
C ILE A 396 -11.97 15.96 23.11
N VAL A 397 -11.24 16.44 24.10
CA VAL A 397 -9.79 16.56 24.04
C VAL A 397 -9.18 15.26 24.57
N LYS A 398 -8.25 14.70 23.81
CA LYS A 398 -7.55 13.48 24.22
C LYS A 398 -6.06 13.55 23.91
N ARG A 399 -5.28 12.76 24.65
CA ARG A 399 -3.85 12.60 24.46
C ARG A 399 -3.57 11.42 23.51
N GLY A 400 -2.63 11.60 22.60
CA GLY A 400 -2.07 10.55 21.74
C GLY A 400 -3.03 9.73 20.90
N CYS A 401 -2.64 8.50 20.60
CA CYS A 401 -3.41 7.53 19.85
C CYS A 401 -4.26 6.64 20.77
N SER A 402 -5.36 6.08 20.24
CA SER A 402 -6.31 5.31 21.03
C SER A 402 -5.77 3.95 21.50
N GLU A 403 -4.65 3.52 20.96
CA GLU A 403 -3.95 2.27 21.30
C GLU A 403 -3.18 2.37 22.62
N TYR A 404 -2.60 3.54 22.91
CA TYR A 404 -1.74 3.72 24.10
C TYR A 404 -2.49 3.51 25.42
N PRO A 405 -3.72 4.03 25.63
CA PRO A 405 -4.48 3.77 26.85
C PRO A 405 -4.85 2.30 27.09
N ILE A 406 -4.77 1.45 26.07
CA ILE A 406 -5.00 0.00 26.23
C ILE A 406 -3.83 -0.62 27.01
N ALA A 407 -2.60 -0.25 26.65
CA ALA A 407 -1.38 -0.71 27.33
C ALA A 407 -1.03 0.12 28.58
N PHE A 408 -1.38 1.40 28.58
CA PHE A 408 -1.08 2.36 29.64
C PHE A 408 -2.35 3.13 30.02
N PRO A 409 -3.22 2.60 30.91
CA PRO A 409 -4.50 3.20 31.26
C PRO A 409 -4.43 4.64 31.75
N ASP A 410 -3.38 4.99 32.52
CA ASP A 410 -3.18 6.32 33.06
C ASP A 410 -2.79 7.37 32.01
N TYR A 411 -2.38 6.93 30.81
CA TYR A 411 -1.98 7.82 29.71
C TYR A 411 -3.13 8.70 29.21
N LYS A 412 -4.37 8.25 29.31
CA LYS A 412 -5.56 9.01 28.88
C LYS A 412 -5.88 10.20 29.79
N GLU A 413 -5.42 10.18 31.05
CA GLU A 413 -5.75 11.21 32.02
C GLU A 413 -5.05 12.51 31.67
N ILE A 414 -5.82 13.58 31.48
CA ILE A 414 -5.34 14.92 31.12
C ILE A 414 -5.79 16.01 32.09
N ASN A 415 -6.78 15.71 32.95
CA ASN A 415 -7.41 16.65 33.89
C ASN A 415 -7.16 16.31 35.35
N SER A 416 -6.31 15.34 35.68
CA SER A 416 -5.97 14.96 37.04
C SER A 416 -4.96 15.95 37.66
N SER A 417 -4.90 15.99 38.99
CA SER A 417 -3.82 16.72 39.68
C SER A 417 -2.44 16.27 39.16
N GLU A 418 -1.45 17.16 39.11
CA GLU A 418 -0.11 16.88 38.57
C GLU A 418 0.52 15.60 39.12
N SER A 419 0.22 15.23 40.36
CA SER A 419 0.70 13.99 41.00
C SER A 419 0.12 12.70 40.40
N LYS A 420 -1.02 12.75 39.69
CA LYS A 420 -1.68 11.61 39.08
C LYS A 420 -1.48 11.52 37.56
N LEU A 421 -0.91 12.52 36.95
CA LEU A 421 -0.61 12.50 35.52
C LEU A 421 0.57 11.58 35.24
N MET A 422 0.38 10.67 34.27
CA MET A 422 1.48 9.85 33.78
C MET A 422 2.63 10.74 33.30
N LYS A 423 3.83 10.55 33.88
CA LYS A 423 5.06 11.21 33.43
C LYS A 423 5.74 10.40 32.35
N TYR A 424 6.42 11.09 31.43
CA TYR A 424 7.22 10.41 30.41
C TYR A 424 8.38 9.66 31.07
N ASN A 425 8.59 8.42 30.68
CA ASN A 425 9.71 7.64 31.17
C ASN A 425 10.95 7.93 30.30
N GLU A 426 11.93 8.62 30.86
CA GLU A 426 13.14 9.02 30.12
C GLU A 426 13.94 7.81 29.57
N LYS A 427 13.80 6.61 30.13
CA LYS A 427 14.39 5.39 29.57
C LYS A 427 13.82 5.02 28.21
N TRP A 428 12.59 5.41 27.91
CA TRP A 428 11.97 5.18 26.61
C TRP A 428 12.65 5.96 25.49
N LYS A 429 13.23 7.10 25.80
CA LYS A 429 13.98 7.91 24.85
C LYS A 429 15.20 7.16 24.31
N LEU A 430 15.92 6.44 25.15
CA LEU A 430 17.07 5.63 24.72
C LEU A 430 16.63 4.52 23.76
N ILE A 431 15.52 3.85 24.07
CA ILE A 431 14.96 2.79 23.19
C ILE A 431 14.57 3.39 21.83
N GLU A 432 13.99 4.59 21.80
CA GLU A 432 13.66 5.27 20.53
C GLU A 432 14.92 5.65 19.74
N GLU A 433 15.96 6.14 20.42
CA GLU A 433 17.25 6.49 19.81
C GLU A 433 17.94 5.25 19.22
N ASP A 434 17.96 4.14 19.96
CA ASP A 434 18.49 2.86 19.47
C ASP A 434 17.69 2.33 18.25
N TYR A 435 16.35 2.43 18.31
CA TYR A 435 15.51 2.06 17.17
C TYR A 435 15.83 2.91 15.93
N ASP A 436 15.99 4.25 16.10
CA ASP A 436 16.29 5.15 14.99
C ASP A 436 17.70 4.95 14.43
N LEU A 437 18.68 4.55 15.26
CA LEU A 437 20.01 4.15 14.80
C LEU A 437 19.96 2.89 13.91
N LEU A 438 19.14 1.92 14.31
CA LEU A 438 18.94 0.69 13.53
C LEU A 438 18.02 0.90 12.31
N ASN A 439 17.13 1.88 12.38
CA ASN A 439 16.15 2.23 11.34
C ASN A 439 16.27 3.71 10.95
N PRO A 440 17.39 4.17 10.41
CA PRO A 440 17.58 5.57 10.10
C PRO A 440 16.50 6.06 9.12
N LEU A 441 15.92 7.21 9.42
CA LEU A 441 14.98 7.89 8.52
C LEU A 441 15.73 8.29 7.24
N LYS A 442 15.59 7.49 6.22
CA LYS A 442 16.43 7.52 5.01
C LYS A 442 16.16 8.72 4.09
N SER A 443 15.06 9.45 4.24
CA SER A 443 14.88 10.82 3.71
C SER A 443 13.54 11.41 4.14
N LYS A 444 13.45 12.74 4.16
CA LYS A 444 12.18 13.44 4.42
C LYS A 444 11.40 13.54 3.10
N ARG A 445 10.29 12.82 3.00
CA ARG A 445 9.30 13.09 1.98
C ARG A 445 8.81 14.53 2.09
N ILE A 446 8.75 15.23 0.97
CA ILE A 446 8.15 16.56 0.92
C ILE A 446 6.62 16.36 0.96
N ILE A 447 5.98 16.92 1.98
CA ILE A 447 4.53 16.85 2.11
C ILE A 447 3.94 18.17 1.62
N THR A 448 3.17 18.10 0.55
CA THR A 448 2.43 19.26 0.02
C THR A 448 1.07 19.34 0.70
N PRO A 449 0.68 20.52 1.24
CA PRO A 449 -0.62 20.72 1.86
C PRO A 449 -1.76 20.39 0.90
N THR A 450 -2.82 19.78 1.43
CA THR A 450 -4.03 19.54 0.65
C THR A 450 -4.71 20.84 0.25
N LEU A 451 -5.22 20.90 -0.96
CA LEU A 451 -6.04 22.02 -1.46
C LEU A 451 -7.40 22.02 -0.78
N THR A 452 -7.98 23.20 -0.59
CA THR A 452 -9.35 23.35 -0.11
C THR A 452 -10.38 22.94 -1.17
N GLY A 453 -11.54 22.50 -0.71
CA GLY A 453 -12.65 22.05 -1.53
C GLY A 453 -12.68 20.53 -1.72
N LEU A 454 -13.90 20.01 -1.89
CA LEU A 454 -14.07 18.60 -2.21
C LEU A 454 -13.52 18.29 -3.60
N ASN A 455 -12.80 17.20 -3.70
CA ASN A 455 -12.15 16.73 -4.90
C ASN A 455 -12.56 15.26 -5.20
N LEU A 456 -12.06 14.70 -6.29
CA LEU A 456 -12.39 13.33 -6.70
C LEU A 456 -12.03 12.31 -5.60
N GLN A 457 -10.85 12.42 -4.98
CA GLN A 457 -10.42 11.50 -3.91
C GLN A 457 -11.36 11.52 -2.71
N ASP A 458 -11.87 12.70 -2.32
CA ASP A 458 -12.84 12.81 -1.25
C ASP A 458 -14.13 12.07 -1.58
N ILE A 459 -14.64 12.20 -2.81
CA ILE A 459 -15.85 11.48 -3.24
C ILE A 459 -15.65 9.96 -3.21
N LEU A 460 -14.48 9.48 -3.59
CA LEU A 460 -14.15 8.04 -3.49
C LEU A 460 -14.09 7.57 -2.04
N ILE A 461 -13.54 8.38 -1.14
CA ILE A 461 -13.51 8.10 0.30
C ILE A 461 -14.94 8.11 0.88
N ILE A 462 -15.77 9.10 0.49
CA ILE A 462 -17.18 9.16 0.92
C ILE A 462 -17.97 7.93 0.46
N ARG A 463 -17.69 7.36 -0.72
CA ARG A 463 -18.27 6.08 -1.15
C ARG A 463 -17.96 4.96 -0.17
N ASN A 464 -16.71 4.85 0.27
CA ASN A 464 -16.30 3.88 1.28
C ASN A 464 -16.99 4.12 2.63
N TRP A 465 -17.17 5.38 3.02
CA TRP A 465 -17.91 5.72 4.25
C TRP A 465 -19.39 5.32 4.16
N ILE A 466 -20.01 5.49 2.99
CA ILE A 466 -21.39 5.05 2.76
C ILE A 466 -21.53 3.53 2.86
N ASP A 467 -20.59 2.78 2.29
CA ASP A 467 -20.59 1.32 2.39
C ASP A 467 -20.35 0.84 3.83
N TYR A 468 -19.48 1.54 4.56
CA TYR A 468 -19.31 1.31 5.99
C TYR A 468 -20.60 1.58 6.77
N ALA A 469 -21.24 2.73 6.51
CA ALA A 469 -22.49 3.13 7.14
C ALA A 469 -23.62 2.10 6.89
N LYS A 470 -23.74 1.59 5.66
CA LYS A 470 -24.63 0.47 5.33
C LYS A 470 -24.32 -0.77 6.16
N GLY A 471 -23.04 -1.10 6.30
CA GLY A 471 -22.58 -2.28 7.04
C GLY A 471 -22.90 -2.23 8.53
N ILE A 472 -22.87 -1.05 9.15
CA ILE A 472 -23.22 -0.84 10.56
C ILE A 472 -24.71 -0.54 10.79
N GLY A 473 -25.52 -0.33 9.73
CA GLY A 473 -26.94 -0.01 9.84
C GLY A 473 -27.22 1.45 10.21
N ASP A 474 -26.43 2.41 9.73
CA ASP A 474 -26.66 3.84 9.94
C ASP A 474 -28.00 4.29 9.29
N PRO A 475 -28.96 4.83 10.06
CA PRO A 475 -30.28 5.15 9.57
C PRO A 475 -30.27 6.27 8.51
N SER A 476 -29.26 7.14 8.47
CA SER A 476 -29.21 8.25 7.51
C SER A 476 -28.82 7.85 6.10
N VAL A 477 -28.32 6.63 5.90
CA VAL A 477 -27.90 6.10 4.59
C VAL A 477 -29.04 6.08 3.57
N HIS A 478 -30.26 5.77 4.02
CA HIS A 478 -31.42 5.72 3.12
C HIS A 478 -31.69 7.05 2.41
N LEU A 479 -31.34 8.17 3.03
CA LEU A 479 -31.50 9.52 2.45
C LEU A 479 -30.60 9.71 1.22
N LEU A 480 -29.45 9.04 1.17
CA LEU A 480 -28.51 9.11 0.05
C LEU A 480 -29.02 8.35 -1.20
N LYS A 481 -30.10 7.55 -1.07
CA LYS A 481 -30.72 6.77 -2.15
C LYS A 481 -29.72 5.96 -2.99
N GLN A 482 -28.66 5.47 -2.35
CA GLN A 482 -27.60 4.69 -2.99
C GLN A 482 -27.73 3.20 -2.63
N ASN A 483 -28.24 2.39 -3.55
CA ASN A 483 -28.37 0.94 -3.35
C ASN A 483 -27.09 0.17 -3.70
N THR A 484 -26.22 0.77 -4.55
CA THR A 484 -24.97 0.15 -4.97
C THR A 484 -23.97 0.09 -3.84
N ILE A 485 -23.32 -1.06 -3.64
CA ILE A 485 -22.12 -1.20 -2.82
C ILE A 485 -20.92 -0.92 -3.71
N PHE A 486 -20.10 0.08 -3.34
CA PHE A 486 -18.90 0.47 -4.08
C PHE A 486 -17.71 -0.40 -3.69
N SER A 487 -17.62 -0.81 -2.41
CA SER A 487 -16.55 -1.66 -1.88
C SER A 487 -17.09 -2.74 -0.96
N GLN A 488 -17.23 -3.96 -1.46
CA GLN A 488 -17.68 -5.12 -0.67
C GLN A 488 -16.75 -5.38 0.54
N LYS A 489 -15.44 -5.12 0.38
CA LYS A 489 -14.45 -5.26 1.43
C LYS A 489 -14.74 -4.35 2.63
N ILE A 490 -15.07 -3.07 2.37
CA ILE A 490 -15.39 -2.10 3.43
C ILE A 490 -16.70 -2.47 4.11
N TYR A 491 -17.74 -2.80 3.34
CA TYR A 491 -19.03 -3.25 3.86
C TYR A 491 -18.90 -4.46 4.79
N ASN A 492 -18.15 -5.48 4.39
CA ASN A 492 -17.92 -6.69 5.18
C ASN A 492 -17.16 -6.39 6.48
N LYS A 493 -16.11 -5.54 6.41
CA LYS A 493 -15.39 -5.10 7.61
C LYS A 493 -16.28 -4.36 8.59
N ALA A 494 -17.20 -3.52 8.11
CA ALA A 494 -18.16 -2.80 8.93
C ALA A 494 -19.09 -3.76 9.67
N LYS A 495 -19.63 -4.77 8.99
CA LYS A 495 -20.47 -5.82 9.58
C LYS A 495 -19.74 -6.61 10.67
N THR A 496 -18.52 -7.04 10.39
CA THR A 496 -17.68 -7.76 11.36
C THR A 496 -17.43 -6.92 12.61
N ARG A 497 -17.13 -5.62 12.41
CA ARG A 497 -16.95 -4.68 13.52
C ARG A 497 -18.22 -4.53 14.36
N LEU A 498 -19.38 -4.36 13.72
CA LEU A 498 -20.64 -4.21 14.41
C LEU A 498 -20.97 -5.45 15.27
N GLY A 499 -20.71 -6.67 14.76
CA GLY A 499 -20.86 -7.91 15.53
C GLY A 499 -20.03 -7.88 16.81
N LYS A 500 -18.73 -7.65 16.68
CA LYS A 500 -17.80 -7.56 17.82
C LYS A 500 -18.11 -6.39 18.78
N TYR A 501 -18.71 -5.31 18.31
CA TYR A 501 -19.12 -4.18 19.15
C TYR A 501 -20.35 -4.47 19.98
N LYS A 502 -21.27 -5.32 19.49
CA LYS A 502 -22.49 -5.76 20.22
C LYS A 502 -22.20 -6.84 21.26
N GLU A 503 -21.11 -7.57 21.12
CA GLU A 503 -20.66 -8.61 22.06
C GLU A 503 -19.95 -8.03 23.31
N ARG A 504 -19.68 -6.74 23.34
CA ARG A 504 -19.09 -5.98 24.46
C ARG A 504 -20.16 -5.22 25.26
#